data_ffeb6c6be0925c1b8f361e70606063a0
#
_entry.id   ffeb6c6be0925c1b8f361e70606063a0
#
_cell.length_a   1.000
_cell.length_b   1.000
_cell.length_c   1.000
_cell.angle_alpha   90.00
_cell.angle_beta   90.00
_cell.angle_gamma   90.00
#
_symmetry.space_group_name_H-M   'P 1'
#
loop_
_entity.id
_entity.type
_entity.pdbx_description
1 polymer ?
#
loop_
_entity_poly.entity_id
_entity_poly.type
_entity_poly.pdbx_seq_one_letter_code
_entity_poly.pdbx_strand_id
1 'polypeptide(L)'
;MKLRICALALCSMIVFSSNGCIAGETINKSCDIEGFVIEEESEVEEVVPEIVSLGVCKLTAYCKENYPHICNNGSSNSTATGTVPTVGRTIAVDPSVIPYGSQVIINGHTYIAEDCGGAVKGKKIDILFNTHKEALRFGVQYAEVFMVIS
;
A
#
# COMPACT_ATOMS: atom_id res chain seq x y z
N MET A 1 -13.57 -16.88 17.84
CA MET A 1 -12.56 -17.28 18.83
C MET A 1 -11.27 -16.53 18.44
N LYS A 2 -10.93 -15.44 19.14
CA LYS A 2 -9.78 -14.58 18.82
C LYS A 2 -8.55 -15.13 19.57
N LEU A 3 -7.57 -15.65 18.85
CA LEU A 3 -6.30 -16.10 19.40
C LEU A 3 -5.35 -14.90 19.52
N ARG A 4 -5.13 -14.42 20.73
CA ARG A 4 -4.13 -13.40 21.04
C ARG A 4 -2.78 -14.10 21.22
N ILE A 5 -1.83 -13.83 20.31
CA ILE A 5 -0.45 -14.27 20.47
C ILE A 5 0.29 -13.17 21.25
N CYS A 6 0.64 -13.48 22.49
CA CYS A 6 1.48 -12.64 23.34
C CYS A 6 2.93 -12.80 22.92
N ALA A 7 3.57 -11.75 22.42
CA ALA A 7 5.01 -11.72 22.17
C ALA A 7 5.72 -11.47 23.48
N LEU A 8 6.51 -12.47 23.94
CA LEU A 8 7.41 -12.38 25.09
C LEU A 8 8.68 -11.61 24.69
N ALA A 9 8.85 -10.43 25.23
CA ALA A 9 10.09 -9.68 25.15
C ALA A 9 11.16 -10.33 26.03
N LEU A 10 12.24 -10.85 25.42
CA LEU A 10 13.44 -11.29 26.12
C LEU A 10 14.27 -10.06 26.51
N CYS A 11 14.22 -9.71 27.79
CA CYS A 11 15.12 -8.75 28.41
C CYS A 11 16.49 -9.42 28.66
N SER A 12 17.50 -9.05 27.87
CA SER A 12 18.89 -9.48 28.03
C SER A 12 19.57 -8.64 29.12
N MET A 13 19.73 -9.19 30.33
CA MET A 13 20.54 -8.58 31.37
C MET A 13 22.03 -8.76 31.07
N ILE A 14 22.72 -7.65 30.81
CA ILE A 14 24.19 -7.59 30.82
C ILE A 14 24.65 -7.38 32.24
N VAL A 15 25.25 -8.41 32.82
CA VAL A 15 25.92 -8.33 34.11
C VAL A 15 27.32 -7.79 33.90
N PHE A 16 27.60 -6.58 34.41
CA PHE A 16 28.96 -6.04 34.51
C PHE A 16 29.56 -6.43 35.84
N SER A 17 30.61 -7.24 35.81
CA SER A 17 31.42 -7.60 36.94
C SER A 17 32.45 -6.52 37.21
N SER A 18 32.40 -5.91 38.40
CA SER A 18 33.40 -4.95 38.88
C SER A 18 34.32 -5.64 39.86
N ASN A 19 35.61 -5.62 39.59
CA ASN A 19 36.63 -5.77 40.62
C ASN A 19 37.70 -4.67 40.46
N GLY A 20 37.99 -3.95 41.51
CA GLY A 20 39.13 -3.05 41.56
C GLY A 20 38.99 -1.93 42.58
N CYS A 21 39.40 -2.22 43.82
CA CYS A 21 39.54 -1.27 44.92
C CYS A 21 40.89 -0.57 44.81
N ILE A 22 41.00 0.76 44.91
CA ILE A 22 42.14 1.49 45.52
C ILE A 22 41.66 2.85 46.06
N ALA A 23 42.22 3.20 47.20
CA ALA A 23 41.88 4.27 48.12
C ALA A 23 42.34 5.68 47.68
N GLY A 24 41.68 6.68 48.23
CA GLY A 24 42.26 7.97 48.62
C GLY A 24 41.95 9.16 47.73
N GLU A 25 41.16 10.05 48.19
CA GLU A 25 41.37 11.49 48.40
C GLU A 25 40.08 12.28 48.30
N THR A 26 39.83 13.02 49.34
CA THR A 26 38.76 13.98 49.53
C THR A 26 38.93 15.20 48.62
N ILE A 27 37.97 15.46 47.72
CA ILE A 27 37.76 16.80 47.20
C ILE A 27 36.25 17.05 47.09
N ASN A 28 35.83 18.02 47.89
CA ASN A 28 34.52 18.61 47.91
C ASN A 28 34.31 19.42 46.63
N LYS A 29 33.38 18.98 45.74
CA LYS A 29 32.93 19.81 44.63
C LYS A 29 31.46 19.55 44.36
N SER A 30 30.68 20.62 44.53
CA SER A 30 29.30 20.80 44.18
C SER A 30 29.00 20.15 42.84
N CYS A 31 28.14 19.14 42.79
CA CYS A 31 27.57 18.60 41.58
C CYS A 31 26.29 19.36 41.28
N ASP A 32 26.38 20.26 40.30
CA ASP A 32 25.21 20.78 39.61
C ASP A 32 24.60 19.63 38.82
N ILE A 33 23.37 19.27 39.15
CA ILE A 33 22.59 18.26 38.45
C ILE A 33 22.04 18.96 37.21
N GLU A 34 22.80 18.91 36.11
CA GLU A 34 22.26 19.24 34.79
C GLU A 34 21.19 18.21 34.43
N GLY A 35 20.02 18.73 34.08
CA GLY A 35 18.82 17.97 33.86
C GLY A 35 19.01 16.89 32.77
N PHE A 36 18.75 15.66 33.16
CA PHE A 36 18.60 14.53 32.27
C PHE A 36 17.26 14.73 31.53
N VAL A 37 17.34 15.23 30.29
CA VAL A 37 16.20 15.30 29.39
C VAL A 37 15.95 13.86 28.92
N ILE A 38 14.86 13.26 29.42
CA ILE A 38 14.33 12.03 28.85
C ILE A 38 13.70 12.43 27.52
N GLU A 39 14.38 12.17 26.43
CA GLU A 39 13.75 12.19 25.12
C GLU A 39 12.70 11.07 25.13
N GLU A 40 11.43 11.45 25.14
CA GLU A 40 10.31 10.56 24.93
C GLU A 40 10.41 10.05 23.49
N GLU A 41 10.93 8.84 23.33
CA GLU A 41 10.92 8.10 22.06
C GLU A 41 9.44 7.85 21.72
N SER A 42 8.87 8.67 20.85
CA SER A 42 7.52 8.49 20.35
C SER A 42 7.48 7.16 19.59
N GLU A 43 6.82 6.16 20.16
CA GLU A 43 6.48 4.94 19.44
C GLU A 43 5.64 5.32 18.21
N VAL A 44 6.28 5.25 17.05
CA VAL A 44 5.58 5.37 15.77
C VAL A 44 4.81 4.06 15.61
N GLU A 45 3.52 4.09 15.87
CA GLU A 45 2.63 2.96 15.62
C GLU A 45 2.66 2.67 14.12
N GLU A 46 3.33 1.60 13.73
CA GLU A 46 3.44 1.16 12.33
C GLU A 46 2.05 0.71 11.87
N VAL A 47 1.35 1.59 11.14
CA VAL A 47 0.03 1.29 10.58
C VAL A 47 0.19 0.24 9.49
N VAL A 48 -0.02 -1.01 9.86
CA VAL A 48 -0.02 -2.12 8.90
C VAL A 48 -1.27 -2.00 8.02
N PRO A 49 -1.13 -1.83 6.70
CA PRO A 49 -2.30 -1.69 5.83
C PRO A 49 -3.16 -2.95 5.86
N GLU A 50 -4.45 -2.78 6.07
CA GLU A 50 -5.41 -3.87 6.04
C GLU A 50 -5.69 -4.27 4.57
N ILE A 51 -5.67 -5.57 4.27
CA ILE A 51 -5.97 -6.11 2.94
C ILE A 51 -7.30 -6.84 3.00
N VAL A 52 -8.25 -6.38 2.18
CA VAL A 52 -9.60 -6.96 2.09
C VAL A 52 -9.80 -7.64 0.74
N SER A 53 -10.31 -8.89 0.75
CA SER A 53 -10.67 -9.60 -0.47
C SER A 53 -11.99 -9.07 -1.03
N LEU A 54 -11.99 -8.71 -2.29
CA LEU A 54 -13.19 -8.38 -3.08
C LEU A 54 -13.82 -9.64 -3.69
N GLY A 55 -13.13 -10.78 -3.57
CA GLY A 55 -13.48 -12.04 -4.20
C GLY A 55 -13.13 -12.07 -5.70
N VAL A 56 -13.75 -12.99 -6.43
CA VAL A 56 -13.48 -13.13 -7.87
C VAL A 56 -14.12 -11.99 -8.66
N CYS A 57 -13.28 -11.26 -9.40
CA CYS A 57 -13.69 -10.19 -10.31
C CYS A 57 -13.48 -10.58 -11.78
N LYS A 58 -14.31 -10.03 -12.66
CA LYS A 58 -14.12 -10.13 -14.09
C LYS A 58 -13.11 -9.08 -14.55
N LEU A 59 -12.02 -9.52 -15.15
CA LEU A 59 -10.97 -8.66 -15.68
C LEU A 59 -11.13 -8.53 -17.20
N THR A 60 -11.09 -7.31 -17.69
CA THR A 60 -11.06 -6.97 -19.11
C THR A 60 -9.90 -6.01 -19.38
N ALA A 61 -9.66 -5.66 -20.63
CA ALA A 61 -8.55 -4.81 -21.02
C ALA A 61 -8.98 -3.73 -21.99
N TYR A 62 -8.43 -2.52 -21.83
CA TYR A 62 -8.53 -1.43 -22.77
C TYR A 62 -7.13 -0.89 -23.12
N CYS A 63 -6.99 -0.10 -24.17
CA CYS A 63 -5.70 0.39 -24.63
C CYS A 63 -5.66 1.91 -24.78
N LYS A 64 -4.43 2.46 -24.77
CA LYS A 64 -4.16 3.88 -25.03
C LYS A 64 -4.26 4.27 -26.51
N GLU A 65 -4.14 3.29 -27.41
CA GLU A 65 -4.17 3.56 -28.84
C GLU A 65 -5.50 4.17 -29.28
N ASN A 66 -5.40 5.18 -30.11
CA ASN A 66 -6.57 5.80 -30.73
C ASN A 66 -6.98 5.00 -31.97
N TYR A 67 -7.70 3.90 -31.75
CA TYR A 67 -8.27 3.10 -32.84
C TYR A 67 -9.65 3.65 -33.20
N PRO A 68 -9.82 4.22 -34.38
CA PRO A 68 -11.11 4.75 -34.81
C PRO A 68 -12.21 3.69 -34.67
N HIS A 69 -13.29 4.05 -34.01
CA HIS A 69 -14.49 3.22 -33.77
C HIS A 69 -14.35 2.04 -32.77
N ILE A 70 -13.15 1.77 -32.24
CA ILE A 70 -12.94 0.61 -31.34
C ILE A 70 -12.39 1.04 -29.99
N CYS A 71 -11.37 1.88 -29.98
CA CYS A 71 -10.71 2.34 -28.77
C CYS A 71 -10.70 3.86 -28.72
N ASN A 72 -11.00 4.39 -27.55
CA ASN A 72 -10.79 5.79 -27.16
C ASN A 72 -11.21 6.84 -28.22
N ASN A 73 -12.47 6.86 -28.53
CA ASN A 73 -13.08 7.72 -29.56
C ASN A 73 -13.00 9.22 -29.17
N GLY A 74 -11.77 9.78 -29.13
CA GLY A 74 -11.51 11.18 -28.78
C GLY A 74 -11.47 11.45 -27.27
N SER A 75 -11.30 10.44 -26.45
CA SER A 75 -11.16 10.62 -25.00
C SER A 75 -9.90 11.39 -24.63
N SER A 76 -10.05 12.25 -23.66
CA SER A 76 -8.97 13.03 -23.06
C SER A 76 -7.83 12.11 -22.60
N ASN A 77 -6.58 12.60 -22.68
CA ASN A 77 -5.41 11.93 -22.06
C ASN A 77 -5.49 11.92 -20.53
N SER A 78 -6.68 11.86 -19.97
CA SER A 78 -6.97 11.99 -18.55
C SER A 78 -7.97 10.93 -18.13
N THR A 79 -7.70 10.31 -16.98
CA THR A 79 -8.61 9.37 -16.31
C THR A 79 -9.80 10.12 -15.69
N ALA A 80 -10.75 9.38 -15.12
CA ALA A 80 -11.88 9.96 -14.38
C ALA A 80 -11.44 10.78 -13.16
N THR A 81 -10.25 10.50 -12.60
CA THR A 81 -9.66 11.25 -11.48
C THR A 81 -8.80 12.45 -11.94
N GLY A 82 -8.67 12.68 -13.24
CA GLY A 82 -7.83 13.75 -13.79
C GLY A 82 -6.36 13.41 -13.94
N THR A 83 -5.95 12.18 -13.60
CA THR A 83 -4.55 11.72 -13.75
C THR A 83 -4.25 11.27 -15.17
N VAL A 84 -2.97 11.22 -15.54
CA VAL A 84 -2.55 10.65 -16.84
C VAL A 84 -2.59 9.13 -16.77
N PRO A 85 -3.36 8.45 -17.64
CA PRO A 85 -3.46 6.98 -17.62
C PRO A 85 -2.08 6.34 -17.85
N THR A 86 -1.66 5.49 -16.94
CA THR A 86 -0.34 4.83 -16.96
C THR A 86 -0.49 3.32 -16.96
N VAL A 87 0.13 2.67 -17.95
CA VAL A 87 0.12 1.20 -18.08
C VAL A 87 0.84 0.56 -16.90
N GLY A 88 0.28 -0.54 -16.38
CA GLY A 88 0.77 -1.20 -15.18
C GLY A 88 0.37 -0.52 -13.87
N ARG A 89 -0.32 0.63 -13.93
CA ARG A 89 -0.82 1.35 -12.76
C ARG A 89 -2.33 1.57 -12.82
N THR A 90 -2.81 2.15 -13.89
CA THR A 90 -4.21 2.61 -14.02
C THR A 90 -5.15 1.46 -14.33
N ILE A 91 -6.22 1.37 -13.56
CA ILE A 91 -7.38 0.51 -13.86
C ILE A 91 -8.67 1.31 -13.82
N ALA A 92 -9.62 0.92 -14.66
CA ALA A 92 -10.99 1.40 -14.58
C ALA A 92 -11.85 0.44 -13.76
N VAL A 93 -12.67 1.01 -12.90
CA VAL A 93 -13.49 0.31 -11.91
C VAL A 93 -14.90 0.88 -11.83
N ASP A 94 -15.76 0.21 -11.08
CA ASP A 94 -17.00 0.82 -10.58
C ASP A 94 -16.72 1.53 -9.24
N PRO A 95 -16.78 2.87 -9.19
CA PRO A 95 -16.45 3.61 -7.97
C PRO A 95 -17.42 3.36 -6.79
N SER A 96 -18.57 2.75 -7.06
CA SER A 96 -19.49 2.31 -5.99
C SER A 96 -19.02 1.03 -5.29
N VAL A 97 -18.09 0.28 -5.89
CA VAL A 97 -17.52 -0.98 -5.34
C VAL A 97 -16.07 -0.78 -4.93
N ILE A 98 -15.30 -0.09 -5.75
CA ILE A 98 -13.87 0.21 -5.51
C ILE A 98 -13.72 1.73 -5.60
N PRO A 99 -13.54 2.44 -4.49
CA PRO A 99 -13.36 3.90 -4.49
C PRO A 99 -12.14 4.32 -5.31
N TYR A 100 -12.20 5.50 -5.93
CA TYR A 100 -11.04 6.07 -6.62
C TYR A 100 -9.87 6.28 -5.66
N GLY A 101 -8.65 6.07 -6.13
CA GLY A 101 -7.42 6.13 -5.36
C GLY A 101 -7.09 4.83 -4.62
N SER A 102 -8.01 3.88 -4.52
CA SER A 102 -7.75 2.60 -3.87
C SER A 102 -6.63 1.83 -4.58
N GLN A 103 -5.75 1.24 -3.78
CA GLN A 103 -4.77 0.28 -4.26
C GLN A 103 -5.43 -1.10 -4.38
N VAL A 104 -5.30 -1.70 -5.56
CA VAL A 104 -5.95 -2.96 -5.91
C VAL A 104 -4.91 -3.97 -6.35
N ILE A 105 -4.85 -5.11 -5.68
CA ILE A 105 -3.89 -6.18 -5.97
C ILE A 105 -4.58 -7.25 -6.82
N ILE A 106 -4.02 -7.49 -8.01
CA ILE A 106 -4.50 -8.49 -8.98
C ILE A 106 -3.32 -9.35 -9.41
N ASN A 107 -3.38 -10.65 -9.16
CA ASN A 107 -2.30 -11.60 -9.49
C ASN A 107 -0.92 -11.16 -8.95
N GLY A 108 -0.88 -10.59 -7.74
CA GLY A 108 0.35 -10.11 -7.09
C GLY A 108 0.88 -8.77 -7.60
N HIS A 109 0.19 -8.11 -8.54
CA HIS A 109 0.54 -6.77 -9.02
C HIS A 109 -0.42 -5.72 -8.45
N THR A 110 0.10 -4.58 -8.00
CA THR A 110 -0.69 -3.49 -7.43
C THR A 110 -1.03 -2.45 -8.49
N TYR A 111 -2.31 -2.17 -8.63
CA TYR A 111 -2.88 -1.13 -9.49
C TYR A 111 -3.53 -0.03 -8.66
N ILE A 112 -3.84 1.09 -9.30
CA ILE A 112 -4.59 2.19 -8.70
C ILE A 112 -5.91 2.37 -9.45
N ALA A 113 -7.01 2.47 -8.71
CA ALA A 113 -8.33 2.76 -9.25
C ALA A 113 -8.43 4.26 -9.60
N GLU A 114 -8.15 4.61 -10.86
CA GLU A 114 -8.10 6.01 -11.32
C GLU A 114 -9.15 6.33 -12.38
N ASP A 115 -9.73 5.30 -13.00
CA ASP A 115 -10.63 5.49 -14.12
C ASP A 115 -11.96 4.76 -13.93
N CYS A 116 -12.92 5.08 -14.79
CA CYS A 116 -14.20 4.38 -14.86
C CYS A 116 -14.65 4.22 -16.32
N GLY A 117 -15.56 3.30 -16.54
CA GLY A 117 -16.18 3.09 -17.84
C GLY A 117 -17.66 2.82 -17.74
N GLY A 118 -18.44 3.24 -18.74
CA GLY A 118 -19.89 3.00 -18.76
C GLY A 118 -20.25 1.52 -18.67
N ALA A 119 -19.41 0.64 -19.20
CA ALA A 119 -19.56 -0.81 -19.19
C ALA A 119 -18.80 -1.50 -18.03
N VAL A 120 -18.09 -0.74 -17.20
CA VAL A 120 -17.34 -1.26 -16.02
C VAL A 120 -18.22 -1.07 -14.80
N LYS A 121 -18.98 -2.12 -14.43
CA LYS A 121 -19.94 -2.08 -13.33
C LYS A 121 -19.80 -3.30 -12.42
N GLY A 122 -20.05 -3.06 -11.12
CA GLY A 122 -19.95 -4.11 -10.10
C GLY A 122 -18.54 -4.66 -9.97
N LYS A 123 -18.40 -5.98 -9.89
CA LYS A 123 -17.12 -6.69 -9.78
C LYS A 123 -16.44 -6.88 -11.15
N LYS A 124 -16.40 -5.83 -11.96
CA LYS A 124 -15.66 -5.77 -13.23
C LYS A 124 -14.56 -4.73 -13.13
N ILE A 125 -13.38 -5.10 -13.60
CA ILE A 125 -12.18 -4.24 -13.63
C ILE A 125 -11.65 -4.25 -15.05
N ASP A 126 -11.27 -3.08 -15.57
CA ASP A 126 -10.72 -2.91 -16.91
C ASP A 126 -9.27 -2.42 -16.78
N ILE A 127 -8.32 -3.21 -17.27
CA ILE A 127 -6.87 -2.95 -17.10
C ILE A 127 -6.34 -2.24 -18.33
N LEU A 128 -5.56 -1.17 -18.10
CA LEU A 128 -4.95 -0.38 -19.17
C LEU A 128 -3.72 -1.08 -19.75
N PHE A 129 -3.72 -1.23 -21.08
CA PHE A 129 -2.60 -1.70 -21.89
C PHE A 129 -2.09 -0.61 -22.83
N ASN A 130 -0.88 -0.77 -23.33
CA ASN A 130 -0.27 0.19 -24.22
C ASN A 130 -0.89 0.10 -25.63
N THR A 131 -1.04 -1.12 -26.13
CA THR A 131 -1.50 -1.39 -27.48
C THR A 131 -2.82 -2.18 -27.51
N HIS A 132 -3.58 -1.99 -28.60
CA HIS A 132 -4.80 -2.77 -28.84
C HIS A 132 -4.52 -4.29 -28.93
N LYS A 133 -3.38 -4.65 -29.52
CA LYS A 133 -2.94 -6.05 -29.61
C LYS A 133 -2.71 -6.70 -28.26
N GLU A 134 -2.13 -5.96 -27.30
CA GLU A 134 -1.93 -6.44 -25.93
C GLU A 134 -3.28 -6.62 -25.23
N ALA A 135 -4.17 -5.65 -25.33
CA ALA A 135 -5.51 -5.73 -24.77
C ALA A 135 -6.31 -6.92 -25.31
N LEU A 136 -6.25 -7.17 -26.62
CA LEU A 136 -6.88 -8.34 -27.25
C LEU A 136 -6.26 -9.66 -26.76
N ARG A 137 -4.93 -9.71 -26.58
CA ARG A 137 -4.25 -10.90 -26.05
C ARG A 137 -4.64 -11.19 -24.61
N PHE A 138 -4.82 -10.17 -23.80
CA PHE A 138 -5.30 -10.30 -22.43
C PHE A 138 -6.72 -10.87 -22.40
N GLY A 139 -7.60 -10.36 -23.24
CA GLY A 139 -8.98 -10.83 -23.39
C GLY A 139 -9.82 -10.63 -22.13
N VAL A 140 -10.57 -11.68 -21.75
CA VAL A 140 -11.38 -11.70 -20.53
C VAL A 140 -10.85 -12.76 -19.59
N GLN A 141 -10.60 -12.38 -18.36
CA GLN A 141 -10.10 -13.27 -17.30
C GLN A 141 -10.94 -13.12 -16.04
N TYR A 142 -10.76 -14.05 -15.10
CA TYR A 142 -11.35 -14.00 -13.77
C TYR A 142 -10.24 -14.28 -12.78
N ALA A 143 -10.10 -13.42 -11.77
CA ALA A 143 -9.11 -13.59 -10.72
C ALA A 143 -9.65 -13.09 -9.39
N GLU A 144 -9.10 -13.61 -8.30
CA GLU A 144 -9.32 -13.06 -6.98
C GLU A 144 -8.60 -11.70 -6.87
N VAL A 145 -9.30 -10.72 -6.34
CA VAL A 145 -8.84 -9.34 -6.25
C VAL A 145 -8.87 -8.89 -4.79
N PHE A 146 -7.83 -8.17 -4.40
CA PHE A 146 -7.73 -7.62 -3.05
C PHE A 146 -7.62 -6.09 -3.12
N MET A 147 -8.11 -5.42 -2.09
CA MET A 147 -8.01 -3.97 -1.92
C MET A 147 -7.27 -3.66 -0.63
N VAL A 148 -6.34 -2.72 -0.69
CA VAL A 148 -5.64 -2.20 0.48
C VAL A 148 -6.47 -1.09 1.10
N ILE A 149 -6.76 -1.22 2.40
CA ILE A 149 -7.41 -0.20 3.21
C ILE A 149 -6.34 0.42 4.12
N SER A 150 -6.14 1.71 4.00
CA SER A 150 -5.22 2.51 4.85
C SER A 150 -6.01 3.42 5.78
#